data_4c5daba6b8d3e6203b410319939c30ce
#
_entry.id   4c5daba6b8d3e6203b410319939c30ce
#
_cell.length_a   1.000
_cell.length_b   1.000
_cell.length_c   1.000
_cell.angle_alpha   90.00
_cell.angle_beta   90.00
_cell.angle_gamma   90.00
#
_symmetry.space_group_name_H-M   'P 1'
#
loop_
_entity.id
_entity.type
_entity.pdbx_description
1 polymer ?
#
loop_
_entity_poly.entity_id
_entity_poly.type
_entity_poly.pdbx_seq_one_letter_code
_entity_poly.pdbx_strand_id
1 'polypeptide(L)'
;MCPDYDQQEDHFVKAIVNTKLILEDGIVWNGAITWEGDRITQVGEADAVVIPDGADVIDAGGLYTAPGLIDIHTHGSTEHLFCEEPTKCAEHFVRHGETTVLPAFYCNLNLEQMVAGARRVREASKSGVGRILDGLYMEGPYMNGQGSNQKYILWGGEIRREEYAPLLEEVCDLARVWAIDPAREGIEGFMADVRERDPQAIFAMGHSHATAADCRRVKKYGVKVQTHHGDSGKAPGKAQGTIGAG
;
A
#
# COMPACT_ATOMS: atom_id res chain seq x y z
N MET A 1 14.74 -38.83 -12.23
CA MET A 1 13.96 -39.12 -11.02
C MET A 1 14.59 -38.33 -9.90
N CYS A 2 14.15 -37.09 -9.74
CA CYS A 2 14.55 -36.25 -8.60
C CYS A 2 13.67 -36.65 -7.41
N PRO A 3 14.22 -36.77 -6.21
CA PRO A 3 13.39 -37.03 -5.03
C PRO A 3 12.55 -35.79 -4.72
N ASP A 4 11.25 -35.99 -4.58
CA ASP A 4 10.31 -35.03 -4.01
C ASP A 4 10.81 -34.70 -2.61
N TYR A 5 11.28 -33.46 -2.43
CA TYR A 5 11.44 -32.86 -1.11
C TYR A 5 10.03 -32.51 -0.64
N ASP A 6 9.41 -33.45 0.05
CA ASP A 6 8.25 -33.22 0.89
C ASP A 6 8.69 -32.26 2.00
N GLN A 7 8.41 -30.97 1.79
CA GLN A 7 8.54 -29.96 2.86
C GLN A 7 7.38 -30.25 3.82
N GLN A 8 7.60 -31.18 4.77
CA GLN A 8 6.89 -31.16 6.03
C GLN A 8 7.22 -29.80 6.67
N GLU A 9 6.36 -28.81 6.47
CA GLU A 9 6.32 -27.63 7.32
C GLU A 9 6.02 -28.16 8.72
N ASP A 10 7.04 -28.18 9.59
CA ASP A 10 6.90 -28.46 10.99
C ASP A 10 5.95 -27.38 11.55
N HIS A 11 4.69 -27.74 11.75
CA HIS A 11 3.66 -26.92 12.37
C HIS A 11 3.94 -26.75 13.88
N PHE A 12 5.10 -26.18 14.19
CA PHE A 12 5.40 -25.79 15.57
C PHE A 12 4.61 -24.53 15.93
N VAL A 13 3.87 -24.64 17.01
CA VAL A 13 3.26 -23.47 17.63
C VAL A 13 4.36 -22.52 18.09
N LYS A 14 4.24 -21.26 17.71
CA LYS A 14 5.09 -20.18 18.22
C LYS A 14 4.29 -19.33 19.20
N ALA A 15 4.99 -18.77 20.19
CA ALA A 15 4.35 -17.91 21.18
C ALA A 15 5.20 -16.69 21.51
N ILE A 16 4.53 -15.58 21.81
CA ILE A 16 5.13 -14.45 22.53
C ILE A 16 4.45 -14.39 23.90
N VAL A 17 5.26 -14.33 24.96
CA VAL A 17 4.80 -14.24 26.34
C VAL A 17 5.39 -13.04 27.05
N ASN A 18 4.90 -12.73 28.26
CA ASN A 18 5.40 -11.62 29.08
C ASN A 18 5.40 -10.31 28.26
N THR A 19 4.28 -10.00 27.62
CA THR A 19 4.12 -8.85 26.73
C THR A 19 2.90 -8.01 27.09
N LYS A 20 2.94 -6.74 26.73
CA LYS A 20 1.79 -5.84 26.75
C LYS A 20 1.19 -5.83 25.35
N LEU A 21 0.03 -6.45 25.16
CA LEU A 21 -0.61 -6.53 23.85
C LEU A 21 -1.41 -5.25 23.59
N ILE A 22 -1.16 -4.63 22.45
CA ILE A 22 -1.98 -3.53 21.93
C ILE A 22 -3.05 -4.13 21.03
N LEU A 23 -4.31 -4.06 21.46
CA LEU A 23 -5.47 -4.57 20.74
C LEU A 23 -6.40 -3.42 20.37
N GLU A 24 -7.43 -3.72 19.59
CA GLU A 24 -8.42 -2.71 19.13
C GLU A 24 -9.10 -2.00 20.30
N ASP A 25 -9.46 -2.77 21.35
CA ASP A 25 -10.22 -2.25 22.49
C ASP A 25 -9.35 -1.76 23.66
N GLY A 26 -8.02 -1.87 23.57
CA GLY A 26 -7.14 -1.43 24.64
C GLY A 26 -5.85 -2.24 24.78
N ILE A 27 -5.26 -2.18 25.98
CA ILE A 27 -3.99 -2.85 26.29
C ILE A 27 -4.23 -3.99 27.28
N VAL A 28 -3.80 -5.19 26.91
CA VAL A 28 -3.66 -6.34 27.81
C VAL A 28 -2.27 -6.27 28.44
N TRP A 29 -2.19 -5.96 29.73
CA TRP A 29 -0.93 -5.63 30.44
C TRP A 29 -0.01 -6.81 30.65
N ASN A 30 -0.58 -8.02 30.79
CA ASN A 30 0.15 -9.27 30.91
C ASN A 30 -0.44 -10.26 29.91
N GLY A 31 0.00 -10.13 28.65
CA GLY A 31 -0.56 -10.86 27.55
C GLY A 31 0.33 -11.97 27.01
N ALA A 32 -0.30 -12.83 26.25
CA ALA A 32 0.36 -13.81 25.40
C ALA A 32 -0.35 -13.93 24.04
N ILE A 33 0.39 -14.36 23.03
CA ILE A 33 -0.10 -14.63 21.69
C ILE A 33 0.54 -15.91 21.18
N THR A 34 -0.25 -16.77 20.52
CA THR A 34 0.26 -17.95 19.82
C THR A 34 -0.12 -17.91 18.34
N TRP A 35 0.71 -18.51 17.52
CA TRP A 35 0.42 -18.67 16.09
C TRP A 35 1.04 -19.96 15.52
N GLU A 36 0.45 -20.43 14.43
CA GLU A 36 0.92 -21.56 13.63
C GLU A 36 1.00 -21.13 12.18
N GLY A 37 2.14 -21.36 11.53
CA GLY A 37 2.36 -20.86 10.18
C GLY A 37 2.15 -19.35 10.08
N ASP A 38 1.15 -18.92 9.32
CA ASP A 38 0.76 -17.53 9.09
C ASP A 38 -0.48 -17.09 9.90
N ARG A 39 -0.98 -17.92 10.85
CA ARG A 39 -2.24 -17.69 11.56
C ARG A 39 -2.06 -17.55 13.05
N ILE A 40 -2.55 -16.44 13.60
CA ILE A 40 -2.71 -16.27 15.05
C ILE A 40 -3.79 -17.24 15.51
N THR A 41 -3.45 -18.07 16.51
CA THR A 41 -4.37 -19.08 17.07
C THR A 41 -5.02 -18.63 18.36
N GLN A 42 -4.28 -17.92 19.22
CA GLN A 42 -4.81 -17.35 20.44
C GLN A 42 -4.14 -16.01 20.75
N VAL A 43 -4.87 -15.09 21.37
CA VAL A 43 -4.38 -13.79 21.84
C VAL A 43 -5.21 -13.34 23.04
N GLY A 44 -4.56 -12.87 24.10
CA GLY A 44 -5.28 -12.40 25.30
C GLY A 44 -4.41 -12.35 26.54
N GLU A 45 -5.08 -12.38 27.72
CA GLU A 45 -4.41 -12.48 29.03
C GLU A 45 -3.59 -13.74 29.08
N ALA A 46 -2.41 -13.67 29.70
CA ALA A 46 -1.45 -14.78 29.72
C ALA A 46 -1.98 -16.07 30.39
N ASP A 47 -2.89 -15.96 31.34
CA ASP A 47 -3.54 -17.09 32.02
C ASP A 47 -4.67 -17.73 31.19
N ALA A 48 -5.16 -17.04 30.15
CA ALA A 48 -6.19 -17.54 29.26
C ALA A 48 -5.62 -18.16 27.96
N VAL A 49 -4.34 -17.93 27.67
CA VAL A 49 -3.67 -18.45 26.48
C VAL A 49 -2.93 -19.74 26.76
N VAL A 50 -3.29 -20.83 26.12
CA VAL A 50 -2.64 -22.13 26.27
C VAL A 50 -1.42 -22.21 25.34
N ILE A 51 -0.25 -22.38 25.94
CA ILE A 51 1.00 -22.60 25.24
C ILE A 51 1.32 -24.09 25.28
N PRO A 52 1.32 -24.80 24.15
CA PRO A 52 1.62 -26.22 24.11
C PRO A 52 3.07 -26.54 24.54
N ASP A 53 3.28 -27.71 25.08
CA ASP A 53 4.62 -28.26 25.33
C ASP A 53 5.39 -28.32 23.98
N GLY A 54 6.62 -27.83 23.96
CA GLY A 54 7.46 -27.79 22.76
C GLY A 54 7.22 -26.61 21.82
N ALA A 55 6.35 -25.64 22.18
CA ALA A 55 6.22 -24.40 21.44
C ALA A 55 7.54 -23.61 21.43
N ASP A 56 7.81 -22.92 20.32
CA ASP A 56 8.89 -21.94 20.21
C ASP A 56 8.46 -20.63 20.88
N VAL A 57 9.03 -20.33 22.05
CA VAL A 57 8.56 -19.24 22.91
C VAL A 57 9.53 -18.08 22.91
N ILE A 58 9.02 -16.89 22.60
CA ILE A 58 9.70 -15.62 22.71
C ILE A 58 9.22 -14.92 23.99
N ASP A 59 10.12 -14.70 24.95
CA ASP A 59 9.85 -13.82 26.10
C ASP A 59 10.08 -12.37 25.69
N ALA A 60 9.01 -11.59 25.65
CA ALA A 60 9.06 -10.17 25.30
C ALA A 60 9.63 -9.28 26.43
N GLY A 61 9.92 -9.82 27.62
CA GLY A 61 10.51 -9.05 28.72
C GLY A 61 9.68 -7.85 29.18
N GLY A 62 8.36 -7.89 29.04
CA GLY A 62 7.46 -6.78 29.36
C GLY A 62 7.37 -5.69 28.26
N LEU A 63 7.92 -5.91 27.09
CA LEU A 63 7.77 -5.02 25.94
C LEU A 63 6.37 -5.10 25.34
N TYR A 64 6.06 -4.16 24.44
CA TYR A 64 4.78 -4.15 23.74
C TYR A 64 4.82 -5.06 22.51
N THR A 65 3.72 -5.76 22.27
CA THR A 65 3.43 -6.46 21.02
C THR A 65 2.18 -5.84 20.40
N ALA A 66 2.26 -5.48 19.15
CA ALA A 66 1.18 -4.85 18.40
C ALA A 66 1.07 -5.46 16.99
N PRO A 67 -0.06 -5.29 16.28
CA PRO A 67 -0.09 -5.48 14.84
C PRO A 67 1.00 -4.66 14.17
N GLY A 68 1.58 -5.19 13.11
CA GLY A 68 2.54 -4.43 12.31
C GLY A 68 1.89 -3.21 11.65
N LEU A 69 2.67 -2.18 11.41
CA LEU A 69 2.21 -0.96 10.75
C LEU A 69 1.93 -1.24 9.26
N ILE A 70 0.94 -0.55 8.74
CA ILE A 70 0.55 -0.59 7.31
C ILE A 70 0.77 0.80 6.73
N ASP A 71 1.69 0.91 5.77
CA ASP A 71 1.91 2.13 5.01
C ASP A 71 1.36 1.96 3.59
N ILE A 72 0.31 2.70 3.27
CA ILE A 72 -0.34 2.60 1.95
C ILE A 72 0.19 3.61 0.94
N HIS A 73 1.12 4.50 1.31
CA HIS A 73 1.61 5.53 0.40
C HIS A 73 2.99 6.05 0.77
N THR A 74 4.04 5.47 0.20
CA THR A 74 5.42 5.91 0.38
C THR A 74 6.26 5.65 -0.88
N HIS A 75 7.16 6.57 -1.23
CA HIS A 75 8.00 6.48 -2.44
C HIS A 75 9.28 5.70 -2.23
N GLY A 76 9.70 5.51 -1.01
CA GLY A 76 10.95 4.83 -0.66
C GLY A 76 11.47 5.21 0.71
N SER A 77 12.67 4.75 1.02
CA SER A 77 13.44 5.16 2.19
C SER A 77 14.17 6.48 1.94
N THR A 78 14.96 6.95 2.92
CA THR A 78 15.78 8.16 2.75
C THR A 78 16.83 8.06 1.64
N GLU A 79 17.25 6.84 1.28
CA GLU A 79 18.36 6.59 0.34
C GLU A 79 17.93 5.86 -0.93
N HIS A 80 16.80 5.15 -0.90
CA HIS A 80 16.36 4.27 -1.97
C HIS A 80 14.91 4.52 -2.37
N LEU A 81 14.61 4.43 -3.66
CA LEU A 81 13.25 4.47 -4.19
C LEU A 81 12.74 3.06 -4.49
N PHE A 82 11.45 2.83 -4.24
CA PHE A 82 10.84 1.53 -4.51
C PHE A 82 10.87 1.13 -5.99
N CYS A 83 10.78 2.09 -6.90
CA CYS A 83 10.87 1.82 -8.33
C CYS A 83 12.27 1.35 -8.78
N GLU A 84 13.31 1.54 -7.95
CA GLU A 84 14.70 1.19 -8.25
C GLU A 84 15.21 0.03 -7.40
N GLU A 85 15.06 0.12 -6.08
CA GLU A 85 15.62 -0.83 -5.11
C GLU A 85 14.59 -1.28 -4.05
N PRO A 86 13.49 -1.94 -4.47
CA PRO A 86 12.37 -2.27 -3.58
C PRO A 86 12.77 -3.14 -2.38
N THR A 87 13.73 -4.05 -2.52
CA THR A 87 14.19 -4.89 -1.41
C THR A 87 14.88 -4.06 -0.32
N LYS A 88 15.73 -3.10 -0.69
CA LYS A 88 16.39 -2.22 0.29
C LYS A 88 15.39 -1.31 1.01
N CYS A 89 14.39 -0.82 0.27
CA CYS A 89 13.29 -0.11 0.89
C CYS A 89 12.55 -1.01 1.89
N ALA A 90 12.19 -2.24 1.50
CA ALA A 90 11.50 -3.19 2.38
C ALA A 90 12.31 -3.50 3.65
N GLU A 91 13.64 -3.67 3.55
CA GLU A 91 14.52 -3.83 4.70
C GLU A 91 14.44 -2.65 5.67
N HIS A 92 14.40 -1.42 5.13
CA HIS A 92 14.24 -0.23 5.95
C HIS A 92 12.90 -0.24 6.69
N PHE A 93 11.79 -0.46 5.99
CA PHE A 93 10.46 -0.42 6.56
C PHE A 93 10.22 -1.52 7.60
N VAL A 94 10.65 -2.76 7.34
CA VAL A 94 10.56 -3.86 8.32
C VAL A 94 11.25 -3.52 9.64
N ARG A 95 12.42 -2.85 9.60
CA ARG A 95 13.14 -2.44 10.81
C ARG A 95 12.39 -1.40 11.64
N HIS A 96 11.41 -0.71 11.06
CA HIS A 96 10.57 0.28 11.73
C HIS A 96 9.17 -0.25 12.08
N GLY A 97 8.94 -1.54 11.85
CA GLY A 97 7.72 -2.23 12.26
C GLY A 97 6.59 -2.24 11.23
N GLU A 98 6.86 -1.80 10.00
CA GLU A 98 5.91 -1.95 8.91
C GLU A 98 5.92 -3.40 8.41
N THR A 99 4.74 -3.98 8.32
CA THR A 99 4.54 -5.35 7.82
C THR A 99 3.77 -5.41 6.51
N THR A 100 3.22 -4.27 6.09
CA THR A 100 2.56 -4.11 4.79
C THR A 100 2.85 -2.73 4.25
N VAL A 101 3.34 -2.67 3.02
CA VAL A 101 3.67 -1.40 2.33
C VAL A 101 3.13 -1.43 0.92
N LEU A 102 2.50 -0.33 0.49
CA LEU A 102 2.19 -0.07 -0.91
C LEU A 102 3.19 0.96 -1.48
N PRO A 103 4.21 0.52 -2.20
CA PRO A 103 5.10 1.41 -2.94
C PRO A 103 4.34 2.40 -3.82
N ALA A 104 4.59 3.70 -3.64
CA ALA A 104 3.97 4.73 -4.44
C ALA A 104 4.82 5.07 -5.67
N PHE A 105 4.21 4.97 -6.86
CA PHE A 105 4.82 5.36 -8.12
C PHE A 105 4.22 6.67 -8.60
N TYR A 106 5.05 7.70 -8.64
CA TYR A 106 4.62 9.05 -8.94
C TYR A 106 4.66 9.37 -10.45
N CYS A 107 3.87 10.32 -10.88
CA CYS A 107 3.74 10.75 -12.28
C CYS A 107 5.00 11.40 -12.89
N ASN A 108 6.11 11.45 -12.17
CA ASN A 108 7.45 11.81 -12.66
C ASN A 108 8.18 10.64 -13.33
N LEU A 109 7.62 9.44 -13.27
CA LEU A 109 8.11 8.27 -13.98
C LEU A 109 7.43 8.18 -15.36
N ASN A 110 8.21 7.92 -16.41
CA ASN A 110 7.64 7.59 -17.72
C ASN A 110 7.13 6.14 -17.74
N LEU A 111 6.48 5.74 -18.83
CA LEU A 111 5.92 4.41 -19.00
C LEU A 111 6.96 3.30 -18.74
N GLU A 112 8.13 3.41 -19.36
CA GLU A 112 9.20 2.40 -19.24
C GLU A 112 9.68 2.28 -17.79
N GLN A 113 9.86 3.41 -17.10
CA GLN A 113 10.28 3.45 -15.70
C GLN A 113 9.22 2.84 -14.78
N MET A 114 7.93 3.16 -14.99
CA MET A 114 6.82 2.57 -14.21
C MET A 114 6.76 1.06 -14.39
N VAL A 115 6.82 0.58 -15.63
CA VAL A 115 6.79 -0.86 -15.95
C VAL A 115 8.01 -1.57 -15.36
N ALA A 116 9.21 -1.02 -15.54
CA ALA A 116 10.43 -1.62 -15.00
C ALA A 116 10.42 -1.66 -13.46
N GLY A 117 9.95 -0.59 -12.82
CA GLY A 117 9.78 -0.52 -11.37
C GLY A 117 8.76 -1.53 -10.85
N ALA A 118 7.61 -1.65 -11.51
CA ALA A 118 6.56 -2.62 -11.16
C ALA A 118 7.08 -4.07 -11.22
N ARG A 119 7.86 -4.41 -12.24
CA ARG A 119 8.51 -5.72 -12.35
C ARG A 119 9.48 -6.00 -11.21
N ARG A 120 10.26 -4.98 -10.78
CA ARG A 120 11.17 -5.10 -9.63
C ARG A 120 10.40 -5.33 -8.33
N VAL A 121 9.32 -4.56 -8.08
CA VAL A 121 8.47 -4.75 -6.90
C VAL A 121 7.84 -6.13 -6.91
N ARG A 122 7.28 -6.58 -8.05
CA ARG A 122 6.71 -7.92 -8.23
C ARG A 122 7.72 -9.03 -7.94
N GLU A 123 8.96 -8.87 -8.35
CA GLU A 123 10.00 -9.86 -8.07
C GLU A 123 10.40 -9.84 -6.59
N ALA A 124 10.61 -8.66 -6.01
CA ALA A 124 10.97 -8.50 -4.60
C ALA A 124 9.89 -9.06 -3.67
N SER A 125 8.60 -8.89 -3.99
CA SER A 125 7.49 -9.34 -3.14
C SER A 125 7.39 -10.86 -2.97
N LYS A 126 8.07 -11.64 -3.81
CA LYS A 126 7.98 -13.11 -3.77
C LYS A 126 8.67 -13.74 -2.58
N SER A 127 9.65 -13.09 -1.96
CA SER A 127 10.47 -13.72 -0.91
C SER A 127 11.08 -12.73 0.07
N GLY A 128 11.56 -13.26 1.19
CA GLY A 128 12.32 -12.53 2.21
C GLY A 128 11.52 -11.34 2.77
N VAL A 129 12.22 -10.26 3.05
CA VAL A 129 11.62 -9.01 3.56
C VAL A 129 10.71 -8.33 2.54
N GLY A 130 10.90 -8.61 1.26
CA GLY A 130 10.07 -8.04 0.19
C GLY A 130 8.60 -8.48 0.25
N ARG A 131 8.27 -9.53 1.01
CA ARG A 131 6.88 -9.99 1.20
C ARG A 131 5.97 -8.96 1.87
N ILE A 132 6.51 -7.89 2.46
CA ILE A 132 5.71 -6.77 2.96
C ILE A 132 5.16 -5.89 1.83
N LEU A 133 5.67 -6.01 0.60
CA LEU A 133 5.22 -5.23 -0.56
C LEU A 133 3.94 -5.86 -1.13
N ASP A 134 2.78 -5.34 -0.75
CA ASP A 134 1.45 -5.91 -1.08
C ASP A 134 0.81 -5.27 -2.31
N GLY A 135 1.59 -4.78 -3.22
CA GLY A 135 1.12 -4.16 -4.45
C GLY A 135 1.67 -2.76 -4.65
N LEU A 136 1.00 -1.95 -5.46
CA LEU A 136 1.40 -0.58 -5.76
C LEU A 136 0.31 0.43 -5.42
N TYR A 137 0.74 1.61 -5.00
CA TYR A 137 -0.05 2.83 -5.03
C TYR A 137 0.38 3.64 -6.26
N MET A 138 -0.46 3.69 -7.28
CA MET A 138 -0.18 4.48 -8.47
C MET A 138 -0.58 5.94 -8.20
N GLU A 139 0.39 6.79 -7.91
CA GLU A 139 0.18 8.23 -7.77
C GLU A 139 0.26 8.90 -9.15
N GLY A 140 -0.72 8.59 -9.94
CA GLY A 140 -0.81 8.95 -11.36
C GLY A 140 -1.22 7.74 -12.22
N PRO A 141 -0.98 7.81 -13.54
CA PRO A 141 -0.12 8.77 -14.25
C PRO A 141 -0.70 10.19 -14.38
N TYR A 142 -2.01 10.35 -14.46
CA TYR A 142 -2.68 11.60 -14.85
C TYR A 142 -3.02 12.51 -13.67
N MET A 143 -2.00 13.15 -13.12
CA MET A 143 -2.11 14.12 -12.04
C MET A 143 -1.93 15.55 -12.56
N ASN A 144 -2.36 16.55 -11.79
CA ASN A 144 -1.94 17.93 -11.98
C ASN A 144 -0.79 18.27 -11.03
N GLY A 145 0.23 18.93 -11.57
CA GLY A 145 1.28 19.48 -10.76
C GLY A 145 0.78 20.67 -9.96
N GLN A 146 1.14 20.71 -8.69
CA GLN A 146 0.94 21.88 -7.84
C GLN A 146 2.27 22.30 -7.25
N GLY A 147 2.51 23.61 -7.22
CA GLY A 147 3.72 24.16 -6.63
C GLY A 147 5.00 23.63 -7.28
N SER A 148 5.92 23.13 -6.44
CA SER A 148 7.22 22.63 -6.90
C SER A 148 7.15 21.36 -7.77
N ASN A 149 6.05 20.62 -7.70
CA ASN A 149 5.92 19.33 -8.38
C ASN A 149 5.49 19.45 -9.85
N GLN A 150 4.97 20.61 -10.26
CA GLN A 150 4.47 20.82 -11.63
C GLN A 150 5.51 20.48 -12.71
N LYS A 151 6.79 20.75 -12.45
CA LYS A 151 7.89 20.48 -13.39
C LYS A 151 8.27 19.01 -13.56
N TYR A 152 7.76 18.14 -12.70
CA TYR A 152 8.10 16.71 -12.71
C TYR A 152 7.04 15.84 -13.39
N ILE A 153 5.91 16.41 -13.81
CA ILE A 153 4.83 15.64 -14.42
C ILE A 153 5.17 15.30 -15.86
N LEU A 154 5.30 14.03 -16.15
CA LEU A 154 5.57 13.53 -17.50
C LEU A 154 4.28 13.22 -18.28
N TRP A 155 3.15 13.01 -17.60
CA TRP A 155 1.85 12.65 -18.17
C TRP A 155 0.90 13.85 -18.22
N GLY A 156 1.42 15.02 -18.56
CA GLY A 156 0.67 16.29 -18.57
C GLY A 156 -0.23 16.52 -19.79
N GLY A 157 -0.08 15.73 -20.85
CA GLY A 157 -0.83 15.83 -22.09
C GLY A 157 -2.28 15.36 -22.00
N GLU A 158 -2.94 15.24 -23.13
CA GLU A 158 -4.27 14.64 -23.26
C GLU A 158 -4.24 13.17 -22.83
N ILE A 159 -5.30 12.71 -22.17
CA ILE A 159 -5.43 11.30 -21.75
C ILE A 159 -5.85 10.47 -22.96
N ARG A 160 -4.93 9.65 -23.46
CA ARG A 160 -5.15 8.81 -24.62
C ARG A 160 -4.94 7.35 -24.27
N ARG A 161 -5.87 6.51 -24.72
CA ARG A 161 -5.87 5.07 -24.38
C ARG A 161 -4.60 4.37 -24.87
N GLU A 162 -4.11 4.69 -26.04
CA GLU A 162 -2.88 4.13 -26.60
C GLU A 162 -1.64 4.45 -25.75
N GLU A 163 -1.66 5.54 -24.97
CA GLU A 163 -0.56 5.93 -24.11
C GLU A 163 -0.55 5.12 -22.81
N TYR A 164 -1.71 4.91 -22.17
CA TYR A 164 -1.77 4.24 -20.86
C TYR A 164 -2.09 2.74 -20.94
N ALA A 165 -2.64 2.23 -22.04
CA ALA A 165 -3.02 0.81 -22.13
C ALA A 165 -1.85 -0.13 -21.83
N PRO A 166 -0.60 0.09 -22.31
CA PRO A 166 0.52 -0.76 -21.98
C PRO A 166 0.87 -0.74 -20.47
N LEU A 167 0.65 0.40 -19.79
CA LEU A 167 0.81 0.48 -18.32
C LEU A 167 -0.22 -0.40 -17.63
N LEU A 168 -1.49 -0.30 -18.02
CA LEU A 168 -2.55 -1.10 -17.41
C LEU A 168 -2.33 -2.61 -17.62
N GLU A 169 -1.83 -3.02 -18.78
CA GLU A 169 -1.49 -4.43 -19.07
C GLU A 169 -0.43 -4.98 -18.12
N GLU A 170 0.51 -4.17 -17.69
CA GLU A 170 1.61 -4.60 -16.84
C GLU A 170 1.31 -4.51 -15.34
N VAL A 171 0.49 -3.53 -14.91
CA VAL A 171 0.40 -3.19 -13.48
C VAL A 171 -0.97 -3.36 -12.85
N CYS A 172 -2.07 -3.55 -13.61
CA CYS A 172 -3.42 -3.61 -13.04
C CYS A 172 -3.61 -4.71 -11.98
N ASP A 173 -2.97 -5.84 -12.13
CA ASP A 173 -3.01 -6.94 -11.16
C ASP A 173 -2.19 -6.66 -9.90
N LEU A 174 -1.24 -5.74 -9.97
CA LEU A 174 -0.38 -5.34 -8.86
C LEU A 174 -0.85 -4.05 -8.18
N ALA A 175 -1.48 -3.13 -8.92
CA ALA A 175 -1.91 -1.84 -8.41
C ALA A 175 -3.17 -1.97 -7.55
N ARG A 176 -3.07 -1.60 -6.27
CA ARG A 176 -4.20 -1.58 -5.32
C ARG A 176 -4.94 -0.26 -5.35
N VAL A 177 -4.22 0.83 -5.53
CA VAL A 177 -4.77 2.19 -5.49
C VAL A 177 -4.30 2.98 -6.71
N TRP A 178 -5.22 3.71 -7.32
CA TRP A 178 -4.96 4.63 -8.42
C TRP A 178 -5.37 6.05 -8.00
N ALA A 179 -4.39 6.90 -7.76
CA ALA A 179 -4.65 8.31 -7.54
C ALA A 179 -4.88 9.03 -8.86
N ILE A 180 -5.94 9.80 -8.92
CA ILE A 180 -6.36 10.54 -10.11
C ILE A 180 -6.61 12.01 -9.79
N ASP A 181 -6.48 12.86 -10.79
CA ASP A 181 -7.01 14.22 -10.74
C ASP A 181 -8.39 14.28 -11.41
N PRO A 182 -9.46 14.50 -10.62
CA PRO A 182 -10.82 14.59 -11.15
C PRO A 182 -11.03 15.73 -12.17
N ALA A 183 -10.17 16.77 -12.16
CA ALA A 183 -10.29 17.89 -13.10
C ALA A 183 -9.76 17.58 -14.51
N ARG A 184 -9.03 16.45 -14.68
CA ARG A 184 -8.49 16.10 -15.99
C ARG A 184 -9.58 15.65 -16.94
N GLU A 185 -9.62 16.24 -18.12
CA GLU A 185 -10.48 15.79 -19.21
C GLU A 185 -10.05 14.37 -19.65
N GLY A 186 -11.03 13.49 -19.89
CA GLY A 186 -10.76 12.10 -20.27
C GLY A 186 -10.46 11.14 -19.11
N ILE A 187 -10.33 11.63 -17.86
CA ILE A 187 -10.00 10.77 -16.71
C ILE A 187 -11.03 9.66 -16.47
N GLU A 188 -12.30 9.90 -16.78
CA GLU A 188 -13.34 8.89 -16.60
C GLU A 188 -13.13 7.68 -17.51
N GLY A 189 -12.61 7.88 -18.73
CA GLY A 189 -12.24 6.78 -19.65
C GLY A 189 -11.12 5.92 -19.07
N PHE A 190 -10.07 6.56 -18.55
CA PHE A 190 -9.00 5.86 -17.84
C PHE A 190 -9.51 5.05 -16.64
N MET A 191 -10.36 5.67 -15.79
CA MET A 191 -10.95 4.98 -14.63
C MET A 191 -11.84 3.79 -15.03
N ALA A 192 -12.57 3.93 -16.13
CA ALA A 192 -13.40 2.83 -16.67
C ALA A 192 -12.53 1.66 -17.14
N ASP A 193 -11.44 1.94 -17.85
CA ASP A 193 -10.51 0.91 -18.34
C ASP A 193 -9.77 0.20 -17.19
N VAL A 194 -9.39 0.93 -16.13
CA VAL A 194 -8.85 0.33 -14.91
C VAL A 194 -9.89 -0.59 -14.27
N ARG A 195 -11.13 -0.11 -14.10
CA ARG A 195 -12.22 -0.87 -13.47
C ARG A 195 -12.61 -2.12 -14.25
N GLU A 196 -12.51 -2.08 -15.58
CA GLU A 196 -12.75 -3.24 -16.45
C GLU A 196 -11.72 -4.35 -16.19
N ARG A 197 -10.44 -3.98 -15.96
CA ARG A 197 -9.35 -4.94 -15.70
C ARG A 197 -9.30 -5.41 -14.25
N ASP A 198 -9.53 -4.48 -13.32
CA ASP A 198 -9.57 -4.77 -11.88
C ASP A 198 -10.85 -4.18 -11.25
N PRO A 199 -11.90 -5.00 -11.08
CA PRO A 199 -13.13 -4.59 -10.40
C PRO A 199 -12.93 -4.18 -8.94
N GLN A 200 -11.82 -4.53 -8.30
CA GLN A 200 -11.51 -4.21 -6.92
C GLN A 200 -10.61 -2.98 -6.75
N ALA A 201 -10.06 -2.43 -7.84
CA ALA A 201 -9.20 -1.25 -7.81
C ALA A 201 -9.80 -0.13 -6.95
N ILE A 202 -8.99 0.48 -6.11
CA ILE A 202 -9.40 1.63 -5.30
C ILE A 202 -8.93 2.90 -6.00
N PHE A 203 -9.84 3.86 -6.17
CA PHE A 203 -9.44 5.18 -6.64
C PHE A 203 -9.26 6.14 -5.48
N ALA A 204 -8.19 6.94 -5.56
CA ALA A 204 -7.91 8.08 -4.70
C ALA A 204 -7.98 9.38 -5.50
N MET A 205 -8.26 10.49 -4.84
CA MET A 205 -8.14 11.84 -5.41
C MET A 205 -6.94 12.54 -4.79
N GLY A 206 -6.11 13.17 -5.61
CA GLY A 206 -4.97 13.95 -5.11
C GLY A 206 -4.35 14.82 -6.19
N HIS A 207 -3.42 15.69 -5.81
CA HIS A 207 -2.70 16.58 -6.71
C HIS A 207 -3.62 17.27 -7.72
N SER A 208 -4.68 17.93 -7.24
CA SER A 208 -5.77 18.37 -8.10
C SER A 208 -6.23 19.78 -7.81
N HIS A 209 -6.64 20.48 -8.87
CA HIS A 209 -7.41 21.73 -8.82
C HIS A 209 -8.92 21.49 -8.99
N ALA A 210 -9.38 20.25 -8.86
CA ALA A 210 -10.76 19.85 -9.05
C ALA A 210 -11.73 20.66 -8.17
N THR A 211 -12.87 20.96 -8.73
CA THR A 211 -14.02 21.50 -8.00
C THR A 211 -14.79 20.35 -7.35
N ALA A 212 -15.69 20.68 -6.42
CA ALA A 212 -16.60 19.69 -5.85
C ALA A 212 -17.50 19.01 -6.91
N ALA A 213 -17.78 19.70 -8.03
CA ALA A 213 -18.51 19.11 -9.15
C ALA A 213 -17.68 18.03 -9.85
N ASP A 214 -16.39 18.28 -10.07
CA ASP A 214 -15.47 17.30 -10.66
C ASP A 214 -15.34 16.06 -9.76
N CYS A 215 -15.17 16.27 -8.45
CA CYS A 215 -15.09 15.18 -7.48
C CYS A 215 -16.38 14.32 -7.47
N ARG A 216 -17.55 14.96 -7.48
CA ARG A 216 -18.83 14.24 -7.57
C ARG A 216 -18.99 13.45 -8.85
N ARG A 217 -18.47 13.98 -9.98
CA ARG A 217 -18.51 13.30 -11.29
C ARG A 217 -17.80 11.95 -11.26
N VAL A 218 -16.63 11.86 -10.60
CA VAL A 218 -15.85 10.64 -10.54
C VAL A 218 -16.22 9.70 -9.39
N LYS A 219 -17.02 10.15 -8.42
CA LYS A 219 -17.44 9.35 -7.24
C LYS A 219 -18.09 8.02 -7.63
N LYS A 220 -18.84 7.98 -8.71
CA LYS A 220 -19.52 6.77 -9.23
C LYS A 220 -18.53 5.63 -9.58
N TYR A 221 -17.27 5.93 -9.81
CA TYR A 221 -16.22 4.94 -10.11
C TYR A 221 -15.62 4.31 -8.83
N GLY A 222 -16.10 4.66 -7.64
CA GLY A 222 -15.65 4.05 -6.38
C GLY A 222 -14.42 4.72 -5.79
N VAL A 223 -14.32 6.05 -5.88
CA VAL A 223 -13.30 6.82 -5.16
C VAL A 223 -13.53 6.68 -3.65
N LYS A 224 -12.51 6.25 -2.92
CA LYS A 224 -12.57 5.97 -1.47
C LYS A 224 -11.50 6.69 -0.65
N VAL A 225 -10.44 7.19 -1.29
CA VAL A 225 -9.27 7.75 -0.62
C VAL A 225 -9.04 9.16 -1.14
N GLN A 226 -8.51 10.00 -0.29
CA GLN A 226 -7.97 11.29 -0.66
C GLN A 226 -6.47 11.32 -0.32
N THR A 227 -5.65 11.41 -1.34
CA THR A 227 -4.19 11.50 -1.21
C THR A 227 -3.84 12.88 -0.68
N HIS A 228 -2.93 12.97 0.28
CA HIS A 228 -2.44 14.22 0.87
C HIS A 228 -3.58 15.17 1.31
N HIS A 229 -4.55 14.65 2.05
CA HIS A 229 -5.67 15.46 2.54
C HIS A 229 -5.17 16.68 3.33
N GLY A 230 -5.55 17.87 2.86
CA GLY A 230 -5.11 19.15 3.47
C GLY A 230 -3.80 19.70 2.93
N ASP A 231 -3.03 18.97 2.15
CA ASP A 231 -1.76 19.38 1.58
C ASP A 231 -1.89 19.84 0.12
N SER A 232 -2.26 18.97 -0.78
CA SER A 232 -2.24 19.22 -2.22
C SER A 232 -3.61 19.50 -2.86
N GLY A 233 -4.57 19.93 -2.07
CA GLY A 233 -5.87 20.40 -2.53
C GLY A 233 -6.08 21.90 -2.33
N LYS A 234 -7.18 22.44 -2.84
CA LYS A 234 -7.57 23.82 -2.54
C LYS A 234 -8.07 23.93 -1.10
N ALA A 235 -7.67 25.01 -0.41
CA ALA A 235 -8.08 25.27 0.96
C ALA A 235 -9.61 25.34 1.10
N PRO A 236 -10.18 24.81 2.21
CA PRO A 236 -11.59 24.95 2.52
C PRO A 236 -12.02 26.41 2.53
N GLY A 237 -13.19 26.71 2.00
CA GLY A 237 -13.78 28.04 1.98
C GLY A 237 -13.32 28.98 0.87
N LYS A 238 -12.22 28.69 0.18
CA LYS A 238 -11.77 29.48 -1.00
C LYS A 238 -12.12 28.82 -2.32
N ALA A 239 -12.28 27.53 -2.32
CA ALA A 239 -12.71 26.79 -3.48
C ALA A 239 -13.37 25.49 -3.02
N GLN A 240 -14.31 25.04 -3.78
CA GLN A 240 -14.96 23.77 -3.61
C GLN A 240 -14.08 22.64 -4.20
N GLY A 241 -12.85 22.53 -3.68
CA GLY A 241 -11.89 21.56 -4.15
C GLY A 241 -12.03 20.19 -3.47
N THR A 242 -11.01 19.36 -3.62
CA THR A 242 -10.97 18.00 -3.06
C THR A 242 -11.17 17.98 -1.55
N ILE A 243 -10.60 18.97 -0.83
CA ILE A 243 -10.73 19.09 0.63
C ILE A 243 -12.17 19.40 1.04
N GLY A 244 -12.88 20.21 0.27
CA GLY A 244 -14.28 20.57 0.56
C GLY A 244 -15.32 19.59 0.05
N ALA A 245 -14.92 18.57 -0.69
CA ALA A 245 -15.78 17.55 -1.29
C ALA A 245 -15.77 16.19 -0.56
N GLY A 246 -14.90 16.07 0.44
CA GLY A 246 -14.70 14.87 1.27
C GLY A 246 -15.85 14.62 2.25
#